data_b8b6443b995b7fbc66094afd0f58a124
#
_entry.id   b8b6443b995b7fbc66094afd0f58a124
#
_cell.length_a   1.000
_cell.length_b   1.000
_cell.length_c   1.000
_cell.angle_alpha   90.00
_cell.angle_beta   90.00
_cell.angle_gamma   90.00
#
_symmetry.space_group_name_H-M   'P 1'
#
loop_
_entity.id
_entity.type
_entity.pdbx_description
1 polymer ?
#
loop_
_entity_poly.entity_id
_entity_poly.type
_entity_poly.pdbx_seq_one_letter_code
_entity_poly.pdbx_strand_id
1 'polypeptide(L)'
;MPRLKLDPKIVLAAVGLAATTVFGGCLDHPLKPVELGKSSVLVEDVQLTVNKDVDILFVIDNSGSMGEEQAILANNFGSFIEVLEAEDVEANYRIGVTTSDNGNPWCPQGAYTPEAGNLVLSSCKTRLNDFLFNNGAIDVQDLACNDICNLDAAALEILPTTTDYDSTPKPRPWLENIEGKKNIPESTSTVDAFKCFGPQGINGCGFESQLESMYLSLSRAQTVDEDEYGFLRANAILAVVFVTDEADCSYNKAYSSIFEQDGKKTFWSDPTASFPTSAVCWNAGVECEGDPSGYTSCEPVNKDTDGTVGVSDSEAVLHPMSRYIGLLDGLEQEKQAFNADQELIIALIGGVDSMGDVHYGDIGNIDPDFQDNFGIGPGCTAPPPPGSIDPVEAVPPVRLKAVVDEFTEGNMFSICEPEYKDALEAIANKIRAQIQPACYTKCVKDTDLSTDFLEPECAVEEDPPGNDNKVRIEECAKDAGGVYILDPETNDYAMPADDVNVCYATLTDDPDATQTASTTDDLSEYCASFSYNLEFVISRRPGYPAEGGTSISATCSLADFPEVTCPGIGG
;
A
#
# COMPACT_ATOMS: atom_id res chain seq x y z
N MET A 1 14.20 -39.93 -44.81
CA MET A 1 14.26 -40.12 -46.25
C MET A 1 13.33 -39.11 -46.90
N PRO A 2 13.66 -38.47 -48.00
CA PRO A 2 14.99 -37.97 -48.34
C PRO A 2 15.02 -36.41 -48.53
N ARG A 3 16.22 -35.91 -48.51
CA ARG A 3 16.62 -34.56 -48.88
C ARG A 3 16.42 -34.30 -50.39
N LEU A 4 16.12 -33.07 -50.77
CA LEU A 4 16.56 -32.57 -52.08
C LEU A 4 17.19 -31.19 -51.90
N LYS A 5 18.46 -31.16 -52.22
CA LYS A 5 19.27 -29.97 -52.57
C LYS A 5 18.92 -29.57 -53.99
N LEU A 6 19.01 -28.28 -54.30
CA LEU A 6 19.46 -27.83 -55.64
C LEU A 6 20.14 -26.46 -55.54
N ASP A 7 21.27 -26.43 -56.15
CA ASP A 7 22.36 -25.47 -56.24
C ASP A 7 22.16 -24.51 -57.43
N PRO A 8 23.10 -23.61 -57.65
CA PRO A 8 22.90 -22.27 -58.23
C PRO A 8 23.42 -22.15 -59.66
N LYS A 9 23.58 -20.91 -60.12
CA LYS A 9 24.23 -20.37 -61.39
C LYS A 9 23.24 -20.03 -62.50
N ILE A 10 23.36 -18.85 -63.05
CA ILE A 10 24.24 -18.39 -64.17
C ILE A 10 23.77 -16.98 -64.57
N VAL A 11 24.46 -15.90 -64.46
CA VAL A 11 25.58 -15.31 -65.16
C VAL A 11 25.18 -14.44 -66.37
N LEU A 12 25.69 -13.20 -66.30
CA LEU A 12 26.31 -12.32 -67.29
C LEU A 12 25.44 -11.57 -68.34
N ALA A 13 25.53 -10.29 -68.29
CA ALA A 13 26.30 -9.31 -69.08
C ALA A 13 25.64 -8.79 -70.33
N ALA A 14 25.57 -7.48 -70.47
CA ALA A 14 25.94 -6.76 -71.69
C ALA A 14 26.27 -5.30 -71.35
N VAL A 15 27.43 -4.93 -71.78
CA VAL A 15 28.06 -3.62 -71.88
C VAL A 15 27.45 -2.84 -73.03
N GLY A 16 27.22 -1.53 -72.83
CA GLY A 16 26.88 -0.60 -73.94
C GLY A 16 27.36 0.81 -73.62
N LEU A 17 28.48 1.16 -74.20
CA LEU A 17 29.17 2.45 -74.21
C LEU A 17 28.56 3.36 -75.29
N ALA A 18 28.23 4.63 -74.99
CA ALA A 18 28.39 5.77 -75.92
C ALA A 18 27.92 7.09 -75.26
N ALA A 19 28.87 7.96 -75.08
CA ALA A 19 29.12 9.24 -75.77
C ALA A 19 28.44 10.48 -75.13
N THR A 20 29.30 11.30 -74.64
CA THR A 20 29.29 12.72 -74.29
C THR A 20 28.46 13.64 -75.18
N THR A 21 27.63 14.49 -74.55
CA THR A 21 27.46 15.88 -75.04
C THR A 21 27.31 16.80 -73.84
N VAL A 22 28.25 17.75 -73.79
CA VAL A 22 28.22 18.90 -72.86
C VAL A 22 27.20 19.89 -73.41
N PHE A 23 26.18 20.23 -72.61
CA PHE A 23 25.43 21.46 -72.73
C PHE A 23 25.38 22.14 -71.38
N GLY A 24 26.11 23.25 -71.24
CA GLY A 24 25.91 24.22 -70.19
C GLY A 24 24.53 24.85 -70.37
N GLY A 25 23.74 24.75 -69.31
CA GLY A 25 22.53 25.47 -69.15
C GLY A 25 22.53 25.98 -67.73
N CYS A 26 22.73 27.26 -67.51
CA CYS A 26 22.36 27.95 -66.27
C CYS A 26 20.85 27.80 -66.14
N LEU A 27 20.43 26.91 -65.28
CA LEU A 27 19.07 26.90 -64.76
C LEU A 27 19.04 27.86 -63.58
N ASP A 28 18.57 29.10 -63.79
CA ASP A 28 17.99 29.94 -62.81
C ASP A 28 16.75 29.17 -62.23
N HIS A 29 16.97 28.41 -61.21
CA HIS A 29 15.86 28.05 -60.35
C HIS A 29 15.47 29.28 -59.51
N PRO A 30 14.27 29.83 -59.69
CA PRO A 30 13.76 30.79 -58.74
C PRO A 30 13.75 30.07 -57.38
N LEU A 31 14.57 30.54 -56.47
CA LEU A 31 14.40 30.19 -55.05
C LEU A 31 12.97 30.60 -54.69
N LYS A 32 12.06 29.62 -54.61
CA LYS A 32 10.83 29.85 -53.89
C LYS A 32 11.24 30.34 -52.49
N PRO A 33 10.71 31.47 -52.03
CA PRO A 33 10.84 31.78 -50.61
C PRO A 33 10.43 30.53 -49.87
N VAL A 34 11.27 30.06 -48.96
CA VAL A 34 10.83 29.13 -47.94
C VAL A 34 9.71 29.90 -47.24
N GLU A 35 8.46 29.60 -47.57
CA GLU A 35 7.39 29.91 -46.62
C GLU A 35 7.85 29.20 -45.35
N LEU A 36 8.30 29.98 -44.39
CA LEU A 36 8.38 29.52 -42.99
C LEU A 36 6.98 29.01 -42.72
N GLY A 37 6.84 27.69 -42.82
CA GLY A 37 5.59 27.00 -42.50
C GLY A 37 5.16 27.54 -41.16
N LYS A 38 3.89 27.81 -41.02
CA LYS A 38 3.29 28.08 -39.71
C LYS A 38 3.97 27.13 -38.74
N SER A 39 4.59 27.68 -37.70
CA SER A 39 5.11 26.95 -36.57
C SER A 39 4.04 25.90 -36.25
N SER A 40 4.30 24.64 -36.51
CA SER A 40 3.46 23.58 -35.98
C SER A 40 3.66 23.67 -34.48
N VAL A 41 2.65 24.16 -33.77
CA VAL A 41 2.64 24.09 -32.31
C VAL A 41 2.84 22.62 -31.98
N LEU A 42 3.98 22.28 -31.38
CA LEU A 42 4.20 20.94 -30.89
C LEU A 42 3.27 20.81 -29.68
N VAL A 43 2.36 19.87 -29.76
CA VAL A 43 1.48 19.49 -28.66
C VAL A 43 1.68 18.00 -28.43
N GLU A 44 1.75 17.61 -27.19
CA GLU A 44 1.88 16.20 -26.81
C GLU A 44 0.85 15.91 -25.70
N ASP A 45 0.15 14.79 -25.83
CA ASP A 45 -0.76 14.27 -24.83
C ASP A 45 0.07 13.51 -23.80
N VAL A 46 0.07 13.95 -22.54
CA VAL A 46 0.77 13.33 -21.44
C VAL A 46 -0.27 12.84 -20.45
N GLN A 47 -0.21 11.58 -20.10
CA GLN A 47 -1.05 11.03 -19.05
C GLN A 47 -0.58 11.58 -17.69
N LEU A 48 -1.50 12.20 -16.95
CA LEU A 48 -1.25 12.70 -15.62
C LEU A 48 -1.53 11.58 -14.63
N THR A 49 -0.51 11.20 -13.89
CA THR A 49 -0.67 10.24 -12.81
C THR A 49 -0.96 11.01 -11.52
N VAL A 50 -2.23 11.20 -11.21
CA VAL A 50 -2.65 11.70 -9.89
C VAL A 50 -3.09 10.49 -9.10
N ASN A 51 -2.28 10.02 -8.17
CA ASN A 51 -2.63 8.89 -7.35
C ASN A 51 -2.57 9.26 -5.87
N LYS A 52 -3.72 9.67 -5.33
CA LYS A 52 -3.94 9.90 -3.89
C LYS A 52 -4.66 8.72 -3.22
N ASP A 53 -5.02 7.70 -3.99
CA ASP A 53 -5.76 6.55 -3.49
C ASP A 53 -4.88 5.58 -2.73
N VAL A 54 -5.26 5.21 -1.52
CA VAL A 54 -4.50 4.33 -0.64
C VAL A 54 -5.41 3.30 0.01
N ASP A 55 -5.15 2.03 -0.21
CA ASP A 55 -5.84 0.91 0.46
C ASP A 55 -4.91 0.32 1.52
N ILE A 56 -5.32 0.33 2.78
CA ILE A 56 -4.50 -0.04 3.93
C ILE A 56 -5.14 -1.21 4.66
N LEU A 57 -4.43 -2.34 4.73
CA LEU A 57 -4.86 -3.51 5.47
C LEU A 57 -4.02 -3.66 6.75
N PHE A 58 -4.64 -3.57 7.91
CA PHE A 58 -4.05 -3.98 9.18
C PHE A 58 -4.38 -5.44 9.46
N VAL A 59 -3.37 -6.24 9.72
CA VAL A 59 -3.47 -7.60 10.23
C VAL A 59 -3.03 -7.56 11.68
N ILE A 60 -4.00 -7.54 12.59
CA ILE A 60 -3.77 -7.35 14.02
C ILE A 60 -3.90 -8.69 14.71
N ASP A 61 -2.87 -9.03 15.45
CA ASP A 61 -2.88 -10.20 16.31
C ASP A 61 -3.89 -10.00 17.45
N ASN A 62 -4.71 -11.03 17.68
CA ASN A 62 -5.72 -11.07 18.74
C ASN A 62 -5.49 -12.24 19.73
N SER A 63 -4.24 -12.69 19.86
CA SER A 63 -3.80 -13.65 20.88
C SER A 63 -3.84 -13.06 22.30
N GLY A 64 -3.65 -13.94 23.28
CA GLY A 64 -3.81 -13.61 24.69
C GLY A 64 -2.85 -12.57 25.26
N SER A 65 -1.72 -12.32 24.62
CA SER A 65 -0.67 -11.36 24.99
C SER A 65 -0.94 -9.93 24.53
N MET A 66 -1.70 -9.72 23.44
CA MET A 66 -1.79 -8.49 22.65
C MET A 66 -2.63 -7.33 23.23
N GLY A 67 -3.04 -7.41 24.47
CA GLY A 67 -3.97 -6.41 25.02
C GLY A 67 -3.40 -5.00 25.13
N GLU A 68 -2.16 -4.88 25.57
CA GLU A 68 -1.45 -3.61 25.73
C GLU A 68 -1.01 -3.05 24.38
N GLU A 69 -0.54 -3.92 23.48
CA GLU A 69 -0.07 -3.59 22.13
C GLU A 69 -1.19 -3.00 21.29
N GLN A 70 -2.39 -3.59 21.35
CA GLN A 70 -3.57 -3.05 20.67
C GLN A 70 -4.00 -1.70 21.23
N ALA A 71 -3.88 -1.50 22.55
CA ALA A 71 -4.16 -0.22 23.18
C ALA A 71 -3.14 0.86 22.76
N ILE A 72 -1.86 0.52 22.69
CA ILE A 72 -0.79 1.40 22.21
C ILE A 72 -1.03 1.77 20.74
N LEU A 73 -1.30 0.79 19.88
CA LEU A 73 -1.63 1.02 18.48
C LEU A 73 -2.79 2.01 18.32
N ALA A 74 -3.90 1.75 18.99
CA ALA A 74 -5.10 2.60 18.91
C ALA A 74 -4.86 4.03 19.41
N ASN A 75 -4.09 4.20 20.49
CA ASN A 75 -3.77 5.52 21.03
C ASN A 75 -2.78 6.30 20.15
N ASN A 76 -1.89 5.62 19.43
CA ASN A 76 -0.88 6.26 18.58
C ASN A 76 -1.35 6.41 17.11
N PHE A 77 -2.52 5.90 16.75
CA PHE A 77 -3.03 5.91 15.38
C PHE A 77 -3.21 7.32 14.81
N GLY A 78 -3.35 8.32 15.68
CA GLY A 78 -3.45 9.73 15.27
C GLY A 78 -2.28 10.18 14.40
N SER A 79 -1.05 9.78 14.74
CA SER A 79 0.14 10.15 13.97
C SER A 79 0.17 9.56 12.55
N PHE A 80 -0.42 8.39 12.34
CA PHE A 80 -0.60 7.80 11.03
C PHE A 80 -1.56 8.61 10.16
N ILE A 81 -2.72 8.96 10.72
CA ILE A 81 -3.75 9.73 10.00
C ILE A 81 -3.31 11.17 9.74
N GLU A 82 -2.59 11.81 10.68
CA GLU A 82 -2.06 13.16 10.50
C GLU A 82 -1.17 13.29 9.25
N VAL A 83 -0.39 12.25 8.91
CA VAL A 83 0.41 12.24 7.68
C VAL A 83 -0.47 12.07 6.44
N LEU A 84 -1.47 11.18 6.48
CA LEU A 84 -2.34 10.93 5.33
C LEU A 84 -3.29 12.10 5.04
N GLU A 85 -3.72 12.83 6.07
CA GLU A 85 -4.62 14.00 5.96
C GLU A 85 -3.86 15.34 5.92
N ALA A 86 -2.51 15.33 5.83
CA ALA A 86 -1.72 16.54 5.68
C ALA A 86 -2.10 17.28 4.38
N GLU A 87 -2.09 18.63 4.40
CA GLU A 87 -2.52 19.48 3.28
C GLU A 87 -1.78 19.21 1.96
N ASP A 88 -0.57 18.72 2.03
CA ASP A 88 0.26 18.34 0.87
C ASP A 88 0.07 16.88 0.43
N VAL A 89 -0.70 16.09 1.15
CA VAL A 89 -0.96 14.66 0.89
C VAL A 89 -2.41 14.42 0.49
N GLU A 90 -3.36 14.77 1.36
CA GLU A 90 -4.81 14.62 1.17
C GLU A 90 -5.19 13.25 0.60
N ALA A 91 -4.69 12.18 1.23
CA ALA A 91 -4.89 10.83 0.76
C ALA A 91 -6.37 10.42 0.78
N ASN A 92 -6.81 9.81 -0.31
CA ASN A 92 -8.08 9.09 -0.37
C ASN A 92 -7.87 7.68 0.15
N TYR A 93 -8.17 7.40 1.40
CA TYR A 93 -7.82 6.12 1.99
C TYR A 93 -9.00 5.22 2.31
N ARG A 94 -8.76 3.90 2.26
CA ARG A 94 -9.56 2.84 2.87
C ARG A 94 -8.70 2.11 3.89
N ILE A 95 -9.26 1.85 5.07
CA ILE A 95 -8.57 1.15 6.15
C ILE A 95 -9.41 -0.07 6.54
N GLY A 96 -8.92 -1.25 6.17
CA GLY A 96 -9.46 -2.54 6.59
C GLY A 96 -8.66 -3.11 7.75
N VAL A 97 -9.32 -3.81 8.64
CA VAL A 97 -8.70 -4.53 9.75
C VAL A 97 -9.14 -5.98 9.71
N THR A 98 -8.19 -6.90 9.80
CA THR A 98 -8.44 -8.33 10.05
C THR A 98 -7.58 -8.81 11.19
N THR A 99 -7.88 -10.01 11.72
CA THR A 99 -7.07 -10.60 12.79
C THR A 99 -6.10 -11.64 12.24
N SER A 100 -5.12 -12.05 13.05
CA SER A 100 -4.22 -13.18 12.76
C SER A 100 -4.92 -14.54 12.84
N ASP A 101 -6.18 -14.60 13.33
CA ASP A 101 -6.87 -15.83 13.63
C ASP A 101 -7.49 -16.50 12.40
N ASN A 102 -6.94 -17.63 12.02
CA ASN A 102 -7.45 -18.48 10.95
C ASN A 102 -8.05 -19.80 11.46
N GLY A 103 -8.14 -19.97 12.78
CA GLY A 103 -8.60 -21.18 13.47
C GLY A 103 -7.58 -22.31 13.48
N ASN A 104 -7.59 -23.10 14.55
CA ASN A 104 -6.70 -24.24 14.77
C ASN A 104 -7.48 -25.37 15.47
N PRO A 105 -7.11 -26.67 15.30
CA PRO A 105 -7.76 -27.78 15.99
C PRO A 105 -7.79 -27.66 17.51
N TRP A 106 -6.84 -26.92 18.11
CA TRP A 106 -6.76 -26.70 19.55
C TRP A 106 -7.54 -25.50 20.04
N CYS A 107 -7.98 -24.61 19.15
CA CYS A 107 -8.75 -23.46 19.56
C CYS A 107 -10.21 -23.83 19.84
N PRO A 108 -10.91 -23.13 20.74
CA PRO A 108 -12.26 -23.47 21.15
C PRO A 108 -13.21 -23.65 19.96
N GLN A 109 -14.05 -24.69 20.02
CA GLN A 109 -15.06 -24.96 19.01
C GLN A 109 -16.45 -24.51 19.50
N GLY A 110 -17.27 -23.98 18.63
CA GLY A 110 -18.71 -23.79 18.86
C GLY A 110 -19.18 -22.40 19.31
N ALA A 111 -18.51 -21.71 20.22
CA ALA A 111 -18.83 -20.32 20.60
C ALA A 111 -17.85 -19.31 20.00
N TYR A 112 -16.87 -19.81 19.31
CA TYR A 112 -15.76 -19.09 18.73
C TYR A 112 -15.75 -19.33 17.20
N THR A 113 -15.61 -18.26 16.46
CA THR A 113 -15.48 -18.28 15.00
C THR A 113 -14.30 -17.41 14.64
N PRO A 114 -13.23 -18.00 14.06
CA PRO A 114 -12.09 -17.23 13.59
C PRO A 114 -12.52 -16.29 12.46
N GLU A 115 -11.96 -15.11 12.39
CA GLU A 115 -12.19 -14.16 11.31
C GLU A 115 -11.72 -14.72 9.98
N ALA A 116 -10.62 -15.48 10.00
CA ALA A 116 -10.08 -16.19 8.84
C ALA A 116 -9.94 -15.26 7.62
N GLY A 117 -9.42 -14.07 7.84
CA GLY A 117 -9.20 -13.03 6.84
C GLY A 117 -10.43 -12.18 6.48
N ASN A 118 -11.58 -12.34 7.14
CA ASN A 118 -12.66 -11.36 6.99
C ASN A 118 -12.26 -10.03 7.62
N LEU A 119 -12.66 -8.92 6.99
CA LEU A 119 -12.49 -7.60 7.57
C LEU A 119 -13.48 -7.39 8.72
N VAL A 120 -12.96 -6.85 9.83
CA VAL A 120 -13.73 -6.61 11.05
C VAL A 120 -13.85 -5.10 11.29
N LEU A 121 -15.07 -4.59 11.18
CA LEU A 121 -15.39 -3.20 11.49
C LEU A 121 -16.54 -3.14 12.51
N SER A 122 -16.28 -3.66 13.68
CA SER A 122 -17.23 -3.62 14.80
C SER A 122 -16.56 -3.06 16.04
N SER A 123 -17.29 -2.19 16.76
CA SER A 123 -16.74 -1.56 17.97
C SER A 123 -16.37 -2.60 19.02
N CYS A 124 -15.21 -2.43 19.64
CA CYS A 124 -14.76 -3.22 20.78
C CYS A 124 -15.82 -3.28 21.90
N LYS A 125 -16.59 -2.20 22.10
CA LYS A 125 -17.69 -2.16 23.10
C LYS A 125 -18.82 -3.15 22.83
N THR A 126 -19.01 -3.57 21.59
CA THR A 126 -20.00 -4.60 21.23
C THR A 126 -19.46 -6.01 21.39
N ARG A 127 -18.15 -6.14 21.60
CA ARG A 127 -17.38 -7.38 21.67
C ARG A 127 -16.55 -7.49 22.96
N LEU A 128 -16.98 -6.88 24.06
CA LEU A 128 -16.19 -6.83 25.31
C LEU A 128 -15.74 -8.21 25.82
N ASN A 129 -16.48 -9.28 25.53
CA ASN A 129 -16.07 -10.63 25.90
C ASN A 129 -14.81 -11.11 25.14
N ASP A 130 -14.50 -10.50 24.00
CA ASP A 130 -13.29 -10.83 23.23
C ASP A 130 -12.02 -10.30 23.90
N PHE A 131 -12.17 -9.40 24.88
CA PHE A 131 -11.10 -8.83 25.70
C PHE A 131 -10.88 -9.60 27.02
N LEU A 132 -11.38 -10.82 27.09
CA LEU A 132 -11.19 -11.74 28.20
C LEU A 132 -10.47 -13.00 27.72
N PHE A 133 -9.38 -13.37 28.35
CA PHE A 133 -8.66 -14.60 28.05
C PHE A 133 -8.62 -15.54 29.26
N ASN A 134 -8.48 -16.84 29.01
CA ASN A 134 -8.39 -17.90 30.04
C ASN A 134 -9.53 -17.83 31.07
N ASN A 135 -10.79 -17.82 30.60
CA ASN A 135 -12.02 -17.70 31.42
C ASN A 135 -12.04 -16.42 32.29
N GLY A 136 -11.48 -15.33 31.82
CA GLY A 136 -11.44 -14.05 32.51
C GLY A 136 -10.31 -13.94 33.55
N ALA A 137 -9.31 -14.81 33.49
CA ALA A 137 -8.10 -14.68 34.29
C ALA A 137 -7.25 -13.48 33.83
N ILE A 138 -7.30 -13.17 32.54
CA ILE A 138 -6.78 -11.95 31.94
C ILE A 138 -7.98 -11.15 31.45
N ASP A 139 -8.08 -9.89 31.86
CA ASP A 139 -9.15 -8.96 31.55
C ASP A 139 -8.54 -7.62 31.16
N VAL A 140 -8.62 -7.31 29.86
CA VAL A 140 -8.13 -6.05 29.26
C VAL A 140 -9.26 -5.18 28.72
N GLN A 141 -10.51 -5.43 29.13
CA GLN A 141 -11.69 -4.70 28.68
C GLN A 141 -11.57 -3.18 28.86
N ASP A 142 -11.07 -2.76 30.00
CA ASP A 142 -10.86 -1.34 30.27
C ASP A 142 -9.66 -0.82 29.48
N LEU A 143 -8.52 -1.47 29.60
CA LEU A 143 -7.26 -1.05 28.98
C LEU A 143 -7.36 -0.94 27.45
N ALA A 144 -7.89 -1.97 26.78
CA ALA A 144 -7.89 -2.07 25.32
C ALA A 144 -9.22 -1.65 24.66
N CYS A 145 -10.23 -1.26 25.43
CA CYS A 145 -11.50 -0.80 24.88
C CYS A 145 -12.14 0.35 25.64
N ASN A 146 -12.57 0.14 26.92
CA ASN A 146 -13.41 1.13 27.59
C ASN A 146 -12.74 2.47 27.82
N ASP A 147 -11.44 2.48 28.12
CA ASP A 147 -10.65 3.70 28.42
C ASP A 147 -10.27 4.46 27.15
N ILE A 148 -10.20 3.77 25.99
CA ILE A 148 -9.80 4.37 24.71
C ILE A 148 -10.98 4.69 23.79
N CYS A 149 -11.99 3.84 23.70
CA CYS A 149 -13.18 4.07 22.89
C CYS A 149 -14.21 4.91 23.67
N ASN A 150 -14.26 6.20 23.41
CA ASN A 150 -15.18 7.13 24.08
C ASN A 150 -16.45 7.46 23.28
N LEU A 151 -16.65 6.81 22.11
CA LEU A 151 -17.78 7.04 21.23
C LEU A 151 -18.96 6.12 21.55
N ASP A 152 -20.17 6.59 21.27
CA ASP A 152 -21.38 5.79 21.32
C ASP A 152 -21.69 5.13 19.97
N ALA A 153 -22.70 4.27 19.92
CA ALA A 153 -23.05 3.53 18.73
C ALA A 153 -23.52 4.44 17.56
N ALA A 154 -24.08 5.62 17.85
CA ALA A 154 -24.54 6.54 16.81
C ALA A 154 -23.36 7.25 16.14
N ALA A 155 -22.30 7.56 16.91
CA ALA A 155 -21.07 8.13 16.38
C ALA A 155 -20.24 7.11 15.58
N LEU A 156 -20.51 5.81 15.74
CA LEU A 156 -19.83 4.69 15.08
C LEU A 156 -20.69 4.02 14.01
N GLU A 157 -21.80 4.66 13.59
CA GLU A 157 -22.62 4.15 12.48
C GLU A 157 -21.80 4.16 11.19
N ILE A 158 -21.74 3.02 10.49
CA ILE A 158 -21.12 2.93 9.18
C ILE A 158 -22.14 3.33 8.12
N LEU A 159 -21.90 4.45 7.47
CA LEU A 159 -22.74 5.00 6.43
C LEU A 159 -22.56 4.21 5.13
N PRO A 160 -23.67 3.95 4.38
CA PRO A 160 -23.60 3.22 3.13
C PRO A 160 -22.79 3.98 2.07
N THR A 161 -21.82 3.32 1.45
CA THR A 161 -21.04 3.83 0.32
C THR A 161 -21.04 2.86 -0.86
N THR A 162 -20.70 3.36 -2.03
CA THR A 162 -20.48 2.59 -3.25
C THR A 162 -18.98 2.36 -3.46
N THR A 163 -18.64 1.40 -4.30
CA THR A 163 -17.25 1.20 -4.77
C THR A 163 -17.23 1.20 -6.30
N ASP A 164 -16.05 1.25 -6.88
CA ASP A 164 -15.85 1.16 -8.33
C ASP A 164 -16.45 -0.11 -8.94
N TYR A 165 -16.52 -1.17 -8.14
CA TYR A 165 -17.02 -2.48 -8.56
C TYR A 165 -18.46 -2.78 -8.10
N ASP A 166 -19.03 -1.97 -7.20
CA ASP A 166 -20.37 -2.15 -6.66
C ASP A 166 -21.08 -0.79 -6.46
N SER A 167 -21.92 -0.43 -7.41
CA SER A 167 -22.70 0.82 -7.39
C SER A 167 -23.86 0.81 -6.38
N THR A 168 -24.09 -0.29 -5.65
CA THR A 168 -25.13 -0.37 -4.64
C THR A 168 -24.62 0.18 -3.32
N PRO A 169 -25.20 1.27 -2.77
CA PRO A 169 -24.81 1.77 -1.46
C PRO A 169 -25.10 0.74 -0.37
N LYS A 170 -24.07 0.35 0.37
CA LYS A 170 -24.18 -0.52 1.55
C LYS A 170 -23.08 -0.17 2.58
N PRO A 171 -23.29 -0.44 3.89
CA PRO A 171 -22.20 -0.37 4.84
C PRO A 171 -21.05 -1.30 4.41
N ARG A 172 -19.83 -0.80 4.45
CA ARG A 172 -18.63 -1.57 4.06
C ARG A 172 -17.85 -1.99 5.31
N PRO A 173 -17.15 -3.14 5.28
CA PRO A 173 -16.38 -3.60 6.44
C PRO A 173 -15.01 -2.90 6.57
N TRP A 174 -14.89 -1.64 6.17
CA TRP A 174 -13.69 -0.81 6.30
C TRP A 174 -14.04 0.65 6.58
N LEU A 175 -13.11 1.40 7.14
CA LEU A 175 -13.19 2.86 7.20
C LEU A 175 -12.72 3.45 5.87
N GLU A 176 -13.35 4.53 5.43
CA GLU A 176 -12.87 5.28 4.27
C GLU A 176 -13.02 6.79 4.44
N ASN A 177 -12.10 7.51 3.83
CA ASN A 177 -12.16 8.94 3.61
C ASN A 177 -11.76 9.19 2.15
N ILE A 178 -12.75 9.47 1.31
CA ILE A 178 -12.56 9.69 -0.12
C ILE A 178 -12.96 11.13 -0.42
N GLU A 179 -12.01 11.95 -0.84
CA GLU A 179 -12.19 13.38 -1.10
C GLU A 179 -12.89 14.09 0.08
N GLY A 180 -12.36 13.88 1.28
CA GLY A 180 -12.89 14.46 2.51
C GLY A 180 -14.22 13.85 2.99
N LYS A 181 -14.82 12.93 2.25
CA LYS A 181 -16.07 12.27 2.62
C LYS A 181 -15.82 10.93 3.30
N LYS A 182 -16.18 10.85 4.57
CA LYS A 182 -16.04 9.66 5.38
C LYS A 182 -17.29 8.78 5.35
N ASN A 183 -17.12 7.46 5.50
CA ASN A 183 -18.24 6.53 5.70
C ASN A 183 -18.68 6.41 7.17
N ILE A 184 -18.35 7.39 7.99
CA ILE A 184 -18.79 7.57 9.37
C ILE A 184 -19.40 8.97 9.52
N PRO A 185 -20.17 9.27 10.60
CA PRO A 185 -20.74 10.60 10.80
C PRO A 185 -19.65 11.68 10.79
N GLU A 186 -19.90 12.81 10.13
CA GLU A 186 -18.93 13.91 9.99
C GLU A 186 -18.37 14.44 11.33
N SER A 187 -19.16 14.35 12.39
CA SER A 187 -18.73 14.71 13.75
C SER A 187 -17.71 13.76 14.35
N THR A 188 -17.45 12.63 13.71
CA THR A 188 -16.51 11.60 14.18
C THR A 188 -15.24 11.65 13.35
N SER A 189 -14.09 11.77 14.01
CA SER A 189 -12.79 11.67 13.34
C SER A 189 -12.45 10.21 13.05
N THR A 190 -11.66 9.96 11.98
CA THR A 190 -11.14 8.63 11.67
C THR A 190 -10.33 8.07 12.84
N VAL A 191 -9.54 8.92 13.50
CA VAL A 191 -8.73 8.55 14.67
C VAL A 191 -9.60 8.06 15.82
N ASP A 192 -10.67 8.79 16.17
CA ASP A 192 -11.54 8.38 17.26
C ASP A 192 -12.37 7.12 16.92
N ALA A 193 -12.76 6.97 15.66
CA ALA A 193 -13.41 5.76 15.18
C ALA A 193 -12.46 4.55 15.25
N PHE A 194 -11.20 4.71 14.84
CA PHE A 194 -10.22 3.62 14.90
C PHE A 194 -9.90 3.19 16.33
N LYS A 195 -9.92 4.11 17.31
CA LYS A 195 -9.81 3.74 18.73
C LYS A 195 -10.90 2.76 19.19
N CYS A 196 -12.02 2.73 18.49
CA CYS A 196 -13.12 1.82 18.78
C CYS A 196 -13.12 0.55 17.91
N PHE A 197 -12.65 0.65 16.67
CA PHE A 197 -12.65 -0.45 15.69
C PHE A 197 -11.32 -1.20 15.62
N GLY A 198 -10.20 -0.53 15.89
CA GLY A 198 -8.85 -1.10 15.82
C GLY A 198 -8.61 -2.25 16.80
N PRO A 199 -8.95 -2.12 18.10
CA PRO A 199 -8.76 -3.21 19.04
C PRO A 199 -9.63 -4.43 18.69
N GLN A 200 -8.99 -5.59 18.54
CA GLN A 200 -9.62 -6.83 18.07
C GLN A 200 -9.92 -7.83 19.19
N GLY A 201 -9.42 -7.57 20.42
CA GLY A 201 -9.57 -8.47 21.56
C GLY A 201 -8.35 -9.37 21.73
N ILE A 202 -8.44 -10.28 22.70
CA ILE A 202 -7.36 -11.19 23.12
C ILE A 202 -7.81 -12.65 23.22
N ASN A 203 -8.99 -12.99 22.70
CA ASN A 203 -9.54 -14.34 22.78
C ASN A 203 -9.33 -15.17 21.51
N GLY A 204 -8.51 -14.67 20.59
CA GLY A 204 -8.12 -15.36 19.37
C GLY A 204 -7.35 -16.66 19.61
N CYS A 205 -7.06 -17.36 18.55
CA CYS A 205 -6.31 -18.60 18.60
C CYS A 205 -4.81 -18.31 18.77
N GLY A 206 -4.17 -18.89 19.77
CA GLY A 206 -2.72 -18.79 19.99
C GLY A 206 -1.86 -19.62 19.02
N PHE A 207 -2.31 -19.73 17.77
CA PHE A 207 -1.55 -20.25 16.62
C PHE A 207 -1.82 -19.30 15.45
N GLU A 208 -1.24 -18.13 15.53
CA GLU A 208 -1.49 -16.95 14.72
C GLU A 208 -1.08 -17.18 13.27
N SER A 209 -1.96 -16.85 12.34
CA SER A 209 -1.76 -17.09 10.91
C SER A 209 -1.81 -15.77 10.15
N GLN A 210 -0.90 -14.85 10.47
CA GLN A 210 -0.88 -13.49 9.95
C GLN A 210 -0.83 -13.47 8.42
N LEU A 211 0.09 -14.26 7.81
CA LEU A 211 0.23 -14.34 6.37
C LEU A 211 -0.99 -14.94 5.67
N GLU A 212 -1.59 -15.99 6.24
CA GLU A 212 -2.79 -16.58 5.65
C GLU A 212 -4.00 -15.66 5.81
N SER A 213 -4.14 -14.94 6.92
CA SER A 213 -5.20 -13.95 7.13
C SER A 213 -5.09 -12.78 6.13
N MET A 214 -3.89 -12.26 5.89
CA MET A 214 -3.62 -11.30 4.81
C MET A 214 -4.04 -11.86 3.45
N TYR A 215 -3.56 -13.06 3.11
CA TYR A 215 -3.85 -13.73 1.83
C TYR A 215 -5.36 -13.87 1.59
N LEU A 216 -6.09 -14.32 2.61
CA LEU A 216 -7.53 -14.51 2.53
C LEU A 216 -8.27 -13.18 2.40
N SER A 217 -7.90 -12.13 3.16
CA SER A 217 -8.48 -10.80 3.05
C SER A 217 -8.32 -10.21 1.65
N LEU A 218 -7.09 -10.20 1.13
CA LEU A 218 -6.80 -9.67 -0.20
C LEU A 218 -7.45 -10.50 -1.32
N SER A 219 -7.56 -11.82 -1.15
CA SER A 219 -8.26 -12.70 -2.11
C SER A 219 -9.78 -12.45 -2.12
N ARG A 220 -10.40 -12.22 -0.95
CA ARG A 220 -11.82 -11.88 -0.85
C ARG A 220 -12.10 -10.50 -1.44
N ALA A 221 -11.22 -9.54 -1.21
CA ALA A 221 -11.36 -8.20 -1.78
C ALA A 221 -11.43 -8.18 -3.32
N GLN A 222 -10.93 -9.24 -3.98
CA GLN A 222 -11.00 -9.46 -5.43
C GLN A 222 -12.16 -10.39 -5.84
N THR A 223 -12.86 -10.99 -4.88
CA THR A 223 -13.88 -12.02 -5.17
C THR A 223 -15.27 -11.39 -5.13
N VAL A 224 -15.98 -11.45 -6.26
CA VAL A 224 -17.38 -11.00 -6.35
C VAL A 224 -18.25 -11.78 -5.36
N ASP A 225 -19.21 -11.12 -4.73
CA ASP A 225 -20.13 -11.65 -3.71
C ASP A 225 -19.53 -11.79 -2.29
N GLU A 226 -18.24 -11.49 -2.06
CA GLU A 226 -17.67 -11.34 -0.72
C GLU A 226 -17.96 -9.92 -0.17
N ASP A 227 -18.01 -9.78 1.16
CA ASP A 227 -18.27 -8.48 1.80
C ASP A 227 -17.10 -7.49 1.60
N GLU A 228 -15.90 -8.01 1.44
CA GLU A 228 -14.66 -7.28 1.17
C GLU A 228 -14.53 -6.81 -0.29
N TYR A 229 -15.40 -7.30 -1.19
CA TYR A 229 -15.31 -6.95 -2.61
C TYR A 229 -15.37 -5.46 -2.88
N GLY A 230 -14.35 -4.96 -3.54
CA GLY A 230 -14.16 -3.55 -3.82
C GLY A 230 -13.38 -2.79 -2.75
N PHE A 231 -12.83 -3.46 -1.73
CA PHE A 231 -11.85 -2.86 -0.81
C PHE A 231 -10.60 -2.41 -1.58
N LEU A 232 -10.05 -3.30 -2.42
CA LEU A 232 -8.91 -3.00 -3.27
C LEU A 232 -9.35 -2.20 -4.50
N ARG A 233 -8.76 -1.02 -4.69
CA ARG A 233 -8.89 -0.22 -5.91
C ARG A 233 -7.71 -0.52 -6.84
N ALA A 234 -7.97 -0.55 -8.14
CA ALA A 234 -6.97 -0.99 -9.13
C ALA A 234 -5.71 -0.12 -9.14
N ASN A 235 -5.88 1.20 -9.02
CA ASN A 235 -4.79 2.18 -9.06
C ASN A 235 -4.27 2.60 -7.68
N ALA A 236 -4.94 2.21 -6.58
CA ALA A 236 -4.55 2.64 -5.24
C ALA A 236 -3.21 2.05 -4.80
N ILE A 237 -2.44 2.83 -4.05
CA ILE A 237 -1.29 2.33 -3.29
C ILE A 237 -1.82 1.30 -2.30
N LEU A 238 -1.21 0.11 -2.24
CA LEU A 238 -1.56 -0.91 -1.25
C LEU A 238 -0.52 -0.94 -0.14
N ALA A 239 -0.98 -0.72 1.09
CA ALA A 239 -0.17 -0.91 2.29
C ALA A 239 -0.74 -2.06 3.13
N VAL A 240 0.12 -2.97 3.59
CA VAL A 240 -0.22 -4.02 4.56
C VAL A 240 0.63 -3.84 5.80
N VAL A 241 0.00 -3.76 6.96
CA VAL A 241 0.65 -3.55 8.24
C VAL A 241 0.34 -4.72 9.16
N PHE A 242 1.34 -5.52 9.48
CA PHE A 242 1.24 -6.58 10.49
C PHE A 242 1.57 -6.02 11.86
N VAL A 243 0.78 -6.41 12.87
CA VAL A 243 1.03 -6.07 14.27
C VAL A 243 0.89 -7.35 15.10
N THR A 244 2.01 -7.90 15.57
CA THR A 244 2.05 -9.20 16.25
C THR A 244 3.33 -9.38 17.08
N ASP A 245 3.21 -10.05 18.22
CA ASP A 245 4.34 -10.49 19.06
C ASP A 245 4.75 -11.95 18.80
N GLU A 246 4.08 -12.64 17.86
CA GLU A 246 4.22 -14.08 17.61
C GLU A 246 4.88 -14.40 16.25
N ALA A 247 5.34 -15.66 16.11
CA ALA A 247 5.77 -16.21 14.84
C ALA A 247 4.56 -16.61 13.98
N ASP A 248 4.65 -16.39 12.65
CA ASP A 248 3.59 -16.80 11.72
C ASP A 248 3.38 -18.32 11.70
N CYS A 249 2.16 -18.73 11.96
CA CYS A 249 1.66 -20.10 12.00
C CYS A 249 0.64 -20.40 10.90
N SER A 250 0.84 -19.86 9.72
CA SER A 250 -0.02 -20.06 8.55
C SER A 250 0.08 -21.48 8.04
N TYR A 251 -0.54 -22.43 8.77
CA TYR A 251 -0.46 -23.85 8.43
C TYR A 251 -1.42 -24.26 7.32
N ASN A 252 -1.00 -25.24 6.54
CA ASN A 252 -1.87 -25.87 5.55
C ASN A 252 -2.84 -26.81 6.28
N LYS A 253 -4.14 -26.51 6.22
CA LYS A 253 -5.21 -27.26 6.92
C LYS A 253 -5.27 -28.76 6.53
N ALA A 254 -4.65 -29.16 5.40
CA ALA A 254 -4.48 -30.56 5.05
C ALA A 254 -3.51 -31.33 5.98
N TYR A 255 -2.67 -30.59 6.70
CA TYR A 255 -1.67 -31.11 7.64
C TYR A 255 -1.97 -30.77 9.09
N SER A 256 -3.23 -30.55 9.47
CA SER A 256 -3.66 -30.24 10.84
C SER A 256 -3.13 -31.21 11.90
N SER A 257 -2.78 -32.45 11.47
CA SER A 257 -2.21 -33.50 12.33
C SER A 257 -0.89 -33.12 13.02
N ILE A 258 -0.19 -32.07 12.59
CA ILE A 258 1.00 -31.56 13.30
C ILE A 258 0.67 -31.00 14.68
N PHE A 259 -0.59 -30.59 14.90
CA PHE A 259 -1.10 -30.10 16.20
C PHE A 259 -1.80 -31.20 17.01
N GLU A 260 -2.19 -32.30 16.40
CA GLU A 260 -3.04 -33.33 17.02
C GLU A 260 -2.24 -34.27 17.91
N GLN A 261 -2.85 -34.69 19.03
CA GLN A 261 -2.20 -35.52 20.05
C GLN A 261 -1.85 -36.95 19.55
N ASP A 262 -2.61 -37.48 18.60
CA ASP A 262 -2.35 -38.72 17.91
C ASP A 262 -1.53 -38.58 16.63
N GLY A 263 -1.14 -37.36 16.30
CA GLY A 263 -0.21 -37.02 15.22
C GLY A 263 1.24 -37.38 15.56
N LYS A 264 2.15 -37.05 14.63
CA LYS A 264 3.58 -37.42 14.77
C LYS A 264 4.31 -36.62 15.86
N LYS A 265 3.82 -35.44 16.21
CA LYS A 265 4.44 -34.49 17.17
C LYS A 265 5.90 -34.11 16.84
N THR A 266 6.25 -34.13 15.56
CA THR A 266 7.62 -33.87 15.07
C THR A 266 8.08 -32.46 15.46
N PHE A 267 7.16 -31.51 15.49
CA PHE A 267 7.45 -30.10 15.74
C PHE A 267 7.14 -29.65 17.18
N TRP A 268 6.68 -30.54 18.05
CA TRP A 268 6.40 -30.23 19.45
C TRP A 268 7.71 -30.11 20.24
N SER A 269 7.86 -29.06 21.06
CA SER A 269 9.00 -28.92 21.97
C SER A 269 9.08 -30.09 22.94
N ASP A 270 7.94 -30.51 23.52
CA ASP A 270 7.81 -31.75 24.31
C ASP A 270 6.86 -32.74 23.63
N PRO A 271 7.36 -33.76 22.94
CA PRO A 271 6.51 -34.81 22.33
C PRO A 271 5.67 -35.61 23.32
N THR A 272 5.97 -35.52 24.64
CA THR A 272 5.21 -36.18 25.69
C THR A 272 4.07 -35.34 26.26
N ALA A 273 4.04 -34.06 25.93
CA ALA A 273 3.00 -33.14 26.34
C ALA A 273 1.61 -33.56 25.86
N SER A 274 0.57 -33.09 26.53
CA SER A 274 -0.82 -33.33 26.18
C SER A 274 -1.39 -32.32 25.19
N PHE A 275 -0.67 -31.23 24.91
CA PHE A 275 -1.05 -30.17 23.97
C PHE A 275 0.20 -29.54 23.33
N PRO A 276 0.10 -29.02 22.11
CA PRO A 276 1.16 -28.29 21.45
C PRO A 276 1.32 -26.89 22.04
N THR A 277 2.49 -26.28 21.84
CA THR A 277 2.75 -24.86 22.08
C THR A 277 3.00 -24.15 20.72
N SER A 278 3.11 -22.82 20.72
CA SER A 278 3.43 -22.01 19.53
C SER A 278 4.77 -22.40 18.88
N ALA A 279 5.66 -23.09 19.63
CA ALA A 279 6.89 -23.68 19.09
C ALA A 279 6.67 -24.60 17.87
N VAL A 280 5.48 -25.19 17.73
CA VAL A 280 5.13 -25.98 16.52
C VAL A 280 5.32 -25.15 15.26
N CYS A 281 4.93 -23.88 15.29
CA CYS A 281 4.95 -22.97 14.15
C CYS A 281 6.39 -22.59 13.78
N TRP A 282 7.20 -22.25 14.77
CA TRP A 282 8.62 -22.01 14.60
C TRP A 282 9.33 -23.25 14.03
N ASN A 283 9.20 -24.39 14.71
CA ASN A 283 9.87 -25.63 14.33
C ASN A 283 9.45 -26.15 12.96
N ALA A 284 8.21 -25.91 12.55
CA ALA A 284 7.67 -26.33 11.25
C ALA A 284 8.08 -25.41 10.09
N GLY A 285 8.38 -24.14 10.36
CA GLY A 285 8.54 -23.13 9.30
C GLY A 285 9.92 -22.49 9.20
N VAL A 286 10.84 -22.75 10.12
CA VAL A 286 12.11 -22.04 10.22
C VAL A 286 13.29 -23.00 10.32
N GLU A 287 14.41 -22.64 9.69
CA GLU A 287 15.74 -23.21 9.90
C GLU A 287 16.75 -22.11 10.19
N CYS A 288 17.62 -22.36 11.16
CA CYS A 288 18.64 -21.42 11.59
C CYS A 288 20.06 -21.96 11.38
N GLU A 289 20.98 -21.08 11.06
CA GLU A 289 22.41 -21.37 10.92
C GLU A 289 23.24 -20.72 12.03
N GLY A 290 24.25 -21.45 12.53
CA GLY A 290 25.19 -20.93 13.52
C GLY A 290 25.08 -21.57 14.89
N ASP A 291 25.54 -20.85 15.91
CA ASP A 291 25.50 -21.30 17.31
C ASP A 291 24.09 -21.08 17.89
N PRO A 292 23.43 -22.07 18.51
CA PRO A 292 22.11 -21.89 19.09
C PRO A 292 21.97 -20.75 20.09
N SER A 293 23.04 -20.37 20.81
CA SER A 293 23.01 -19.21 21.70
C SER A 293 23.01 -17.85 20.99
N GLY A 294 23.15 -17.86 19.64
CA GLY A 294 23.16 -16.66 18.79
C GLY A 294 23.35 -17.07 17.35
N TYR A 295 22.26 -17.47 16.71
CA TYR A 295 22.24 -17.84 15.30
C TYR A 295 22.65 -16.67 14.41
N THR A 296 23.36 -16.98 13.33
CA THR A 296 23.79 -15.96 12.35
C THR A 296 22.68 -15.57 11.37
N SER A 297 21.76 -16.50 11.08
CA SER A 297 20.58 -16.27 10.27
C SER A 297 19.53 -17.33 10.56
N CYS A 298 18.27 -16.97 10.35
CA CYS A 298 17.15 -17.91 10.31
C CYS A 298 16.29 -17.60 9.08
N GLU A 299 15.92 -18.65 8.35
CA GLU A 299 15.21 -18.53 7.07
C GLU A 299 13.91 -19.34 7.08
N PRO A 300 12.86 -18.89 6.37
CA PRO A 300 11.66 -19.67 6.19
C PRO A 300 11.93 -20.87 5.29
N VAL A 301 11.45 -22.04 5.68
CA VAL A 301 11.64 -23.29 4.94
C VAL A 301 10.37 -24.12 4.85
N ASN A 302 10.26 -24.91 3.76
CA ASN A 302 9.22 -25.92 3.62
C ASN A 302 9.65 -27.20 4.32
N LYS A 303 8.84 -27.69 5.26
CA LYS A 303 9.02 -29.01 5.91
C LYS A 303 7.78 -29.88 5.73
N ASP A 304 7.99 -31.19 5.60
CA ASP A 304 6.89 -32.17 5.63
C ASP A 304 6.56 -32.58 7.08
N THR A 305 5.57 -33.47 7.25
CA THR A 305 5.16 -33.99 8.57
C THR A 305 6.24 -34.77 9.30
N ASP A 306 7.31 -35.22 8.63
CA ASP A 306 8.48 -35.89 9.21
C ASP A 306 9.60 -34.89 9.57
N GLY A 307 9.44 -33.61 9.25
CA GLY A 307 10.44 -32.57 9.45
C GLY A 307 11.50 -32.53 8.36
N THR A 308 11.26 -33.16 7.21
CA THR A 308 12.19 -33.11 6.07
C THR A 308 12.18 -31.72 5.47
N VAL A 309 13.33 -31.06 5.45
CA VAL A 309 13.53 -29.70 4.92
C VAL A 309 13.63 -29.72 3.40
N GLY A 310 13.11 -28.68 2.74
CA GLY A 310 13.24 -28.45 1.31
C GLY A 310 12.29 -29.29 0.46
N VAL A 311 11.17 -29.72 1.04
CA VAL A 311 10.10 -30.41 0.30
C VAL A 311 9.37 -29.44 -0.65
N SER A 312 8.59 -30.00 -1.57
CA SER A 312 7.79 -29.19 -2.49
C SER A 312 6.70 -28.41 -1.76
N ASP A 313 6.20 -27.32 -2.37
CA ASP A 313 5.13 -26.49 -1.84
C ASP A 313 3.87 -27.26 -1.45
N SER A 314 3.54 -28.33 -2.19
CA SER A 314 2.38 -29.17 -1.92
C SER A 314 2.55 -30.12 -0.71
N GLU A 315 3.78 -30.31 -0.26
CA GLU A 315 4.13 -31.18 0.88
C GLU A 315 4.42 -30.38 2.15
N ALA A 316 4.49 -29.06 2.03
CA ALA A 316 4.80 -28.17 3.14
C ALA A 316 3.64 -28.12 4.15
N VAL A 317 3.96 -28.30 5.44
CA VAL A 317 2.97 -28.29 6.54
C VAL A 317 2.52 -26.88 6.89
N LEU A 318 3.40 -25.88 6.79
CA LEU A 318 3.00 -24.47 6.70
C LEU A 318 2.87 -24.09 5.23
N HIS A 319 1.96 -23.19 4.92
CA HIS A 319 1.85 -22.71 3.55
C HIS A 319 3.18 -22.11 3.09
N PRO A 320 3.65 -22.41 1.87
CA PRO A 320 4.94 -21.94 1.37
C PRO A 320 4.93 -20.44 1.15
N MET A 321 6.09 -19.79 1.29
CA MET A 321 6.24 -18.34 1.08
C MET A 321 5.82 -17.90 -0.33
N SER A 322 6.03 -18.77 -1.34
CA SER A 322 5.60 -18.55 -2.72
C SER A 322 4.09 -18.25 -2.87
N ARG A 323 3.25 -18.74 -1.94
CA ARG A 323 1.81 -18.45 -1.91
C ARG A 323 1.53 -16.96 -1.67
N TYR A 324 2.23 -16.37 -0.71
CA TYR A 324 2.02 -14.99 -0.28
C TYR A 324 2.72 -14.01 -1.20
N ILE A 325 3.99 -14.27 -1.49
CA ILE A 325 4.77 -13.47 -2.44
C ILE A 325 4.08 -13.47 -3.81
N GLY A 326 3.63 -14.62 -4.31
CA GLY A 326 2.96 -14.67 -5.62
C GLY A 326 1.62 -13.91 -5.70
N LEU A 327 0.86 -13.80 -4.58
CA LEU A 327 -0.33 -12.94 -4.53
C LEU A 327 0.06 -11.47 -4.58
N LEU A 328 1.03 -11.08 -3.73
CA LEU A 328 1.47 -9.69 -3.63
C LEU A 328 2.16 -9.22 -4.92
N ASP A 329 3.03 -10.02 -5.54
CA ASP A 329 3.61 -9.77 -6.87
C ASP A 329 2.53 -9.52 -7.93
N GLY A 330 1.46 -10.34 -7.91
CA GLY A 330 0.35 -10.17 -8.83
C GLY A 330 -0.37 -8.84 -8.64
N LEU A 331 -0.63 -8.45 -7.39
CA LEU A 331 -1.24 -7.17 -7.06
C LEU A 331 -0.33 -5.98 -7.40
N GLU A 332 0.96 -6.09 -7.15
CA GLU A 332 1.93 -5.07 -7.52
C GLU A 332 1.97 -4.85 -9.04
N GLN A 333 2.06 -5.94 -9.81
CA GLN A 333 2.03 -5.86 -11.28
C GLN A 333 0.73 -5.23 -11.81
N GLU A 334 -0.42 -5.51 -11.20
CA GLU A 334 -1.69 -4.87 -11.56
C GLU A 334 -1.63 -3.36 -11.32
N LYS A 335 -1.06 -2.92 -10.19
CA LYS A 335 -0.90 -1.50 -9.86
C LYS A 335 0.13 -0.81 -10.74
N GLN A 336 1.24 -1.47 -11.04
CA GLN A 336 2.29 -1.00 -11.95
C GLN A 336 1.81 -0.85 -13.40
N ALA A 337 0.70 -1.49 -13.77
CA ALA A 337 0.06 -1.23 -15.06
C ALA A 337 -0.53 0.18 -15.16
N PHE A 338 -0.85 0.82 -14.04
CA PHE A 338 -1.35 2.20 -13.95
C PHE A 338 -0.22 3.20 -13.66
N ASN A 339 0.69 2.83 -12.76
CA ASN A 339 1.86 3.63 -12.40
C ASN A 339 3.07 2.69 -12.25
N ALA A 340 4.01 2.76 -13.21
CA ALA A 340 5.16 1.85 -13.30
C ALA A 340 6.10 1.89 -12.08
N ASP A 341 6.09 2.99 -11.33
CA ASP A 341 6.96 3.20 -10.16
C ASP A 341 6.24 2.86 -8.84
N GLN A 342 5.00 2.35 -8.91
CA GLN A 342 4.23 2.01 -7.71
C GLN A 342 4.68 0.68 -7.15
N GLU A 343 5.07 0.69 -5.87
CA GLU A 343 5.48 -0.47 -5.09
C GLU A 343 4.45 -0.76 -4.00
N LEU A 344 4.35 -2.01 -3.57
CA LEU A 344 3.58 -2.36 -2.37
C LEU A 344 4.36 -1.92 -1.13
N ILE A 345 3.62 -1.49 -0.10
CA ILE A 345 4.18 -1.14 1.20
C ILE A 345 3.80 -2.23 2.18
N ILE A 346 4.76 -3.03 2.56
CA ILE A 346 4.58 -4.05 3.60
C ILE A 346 5.34 -3.59 4.85
N ALA A 347 4.67 -3.56 5.99
CA ALA A 347 5.26 -3.13 7.25
C ALA A 347 4.95 -4.14 8.35
N LEU A 348 5.82 -4.20 9.34
CA LEU A 348 5.66 -5.03 10.52
C LEU A 348 5.99 -4.23 11.79
N ILE A 349 5.08 -4.25 12.75
CA ILE A 349 5.34 -3.93 14.15
C ILE A 349 5.40 -5.30 14.85
N GLY A 350 6.60 -5.76 15.23
CA GLY A 350 6.81 -7.15 15.66
C GLY A 350 8.07 -7.35 16.50
N GLY A 351 8.50 -8.61 16.65
CA GLY A 351 9.61 -9.04 17.49
C GLY A 351 11.00 -8.69 16.93
N VAL A 352 11.28 -7.41 16.75
CA VAL A 352 12.58 -6.84 16.33
C VAL A 352 13.06 -5.83 17.37
N ASP A 353 14.33 -5.47 17.35
CA ASP A 353 14.83 -4.43 18.26
C ASP A 353 14.39 -3.01 17.83
N SER A 354 14.79 -2.00 18.60
CA SER A 354 14.44 -0.60 18.34
C SER A 354 15.00 -0.02 17.02
N MET A 355 15.92 -0.74 16.36
CA MET A 355 16.47 -0.38 15.05
C MET A 355 15.82 -1.16 13.90
N GLY A 356 14.91 -2.10 14.22
CA GLY A 356 14.29 -3.00 13.26
C GLY A 356 15.11 -4.24 12.96
N ASP A 357 16.20 -4.48 13.70
CA ASP A 357 17.04 -5.65 13.51
C ASP A 357 16.47 -6.88 14.24
N VAL A 358 16.58 -8.04 13.61
CA VAL A 358 16.08 -9.30 14.17
C VAL A 358 17.21 -10.05 14.87
N HIS A 359 16.95 -10.52 16.09
CA HIS A 359 17.88 -11.31 16.89
C HIS A 359 17.35 -12.73 17.06
N TYR A 360 18.25 -13.70 16.95
CA TYR A 360 17.92 -15.11 17.07
C TYR A 360 18.84 -15.80 18.07
N GLY A 361 18.27 -16.54 19.00
CA GLY A 361 19.06 -17.33 19.93
C GLY A 361 18.17 -18.16 20.86
N ASP A 362 18.64 -19.36 21.20
CA ASP A 362 17.98 -20.20 22.19
C ASP A 362 18.27 -19.70 23.59
N ILE A 363 17.25 -19.66 24.44
CA ILE A 363 17.33 -19.22 25.83
C ILE A 363 16.96 -20.30 26.84
N GLY A 364 16.84 -21.58 26.44
CA GLY A 364 16.43 -22.68 27.32
C GLY A 364 17.30 -22.88 28.55
N ASN A 365 18.51 -22.29 28.59
CA ASN A 365 19.36 -22.21 29.78
C ASN A 365 19.03 -21.06 30.74
N ILE A 366 18.24 -20.08 30.29
CA ILE A 366 17.85 -18.85 30.98
C ILE A 366 16.37 -18.89 31.29
N ASP A 367 15.55 -19.06 30.26
CA ASP A 367 14.10 -19.20 30.36
C ASP A 367 13.63 -20.43 29.57
N PRO A 368 13.59 -21.61 30.22
CA PRO A 368 13.10 -22.83 29.56
C PRO A 368 11.63 -22.78 29.20
N ASP A 369 10.82 -22.02 29.96
CA ASP A 369 9.36 -21.96 29.69
C ASP A 369 9.10 -21.17 28.40
N PHE A 370 9.78 -20.05 28.17
CA PHE A 370 9.71 -19.30 26.91
C PHE A 370 10.19 -20.15 25.74
N GLN A 371 11.36 -20.78 25.87
CA GLN A 371 11.94 -21.65 24.83
C GLN A 371 11.00 -22.80 24.47
N ASP A 372 10.38 -23.44 25.43
CA ASP A 372 9.45 -24.56 25.21
C ASP A 372 8.13 -24.08 24.57
N ASN A 373 7.70 -22.86 24.89
CA ASN A 373 6.47 -22.28 24.33
C ASN A 373 6.63 -21.82 22.89
N PHE A 374 7.79 -21.22 22.52
CA PHE A 374 7.97 -20.55 21.24
C PHE A 374 9.02 -21.20 20.33
N GLY A 375 9.85 -22.11 20.85
CA GLY A 375 10.88 -22.82 20.09
C GLY A 375 12.16 -22.03 19.83
N ILE A 376 12.21 -20.76 20.26
CA ILE A 376 13.31 -19.81 20.14
C ILE A 376 13.22 -18.81 21.29
N GLY A 377 14.28 -18.10 21.60
CA GLY A 377 14.25 -16.95 22.51
C GLY A 377 13.62 -15.71 21.87
N PRO A 378 13.30 -14.68 22.68
CA PRO A 378 12.63 -13.47 22.20
C PRO A 378 13.54 -12.66 21.24
N GLY A 379 12.92 -12.10 20.21
CA GLY A 379 13.55 -11.15 19.28
C GLY A 379 13.70 -9.75 19.90
N CYS A 380 12.75 -9.37 20.75
CA CYS A 380 12.85 -8.19 21.62
C CYS A 380 12.22 -8.43 22.98
N THR A 381 12.62 -7.62 23.96
CA THR A 381 12.04 -7.62 25.30
C THR A 381 11.93 -6.20 25.85
N ALA A 382 10.89 -5.91 26.63
CA ALA A 382 10.78 -4.68 27.39
C ALA A 382 10.37 -4.93 28.85
N PRO A 383 10.64 -3.99 29.76
CA PRO A 383 10.19 -4.09 31.13
C PRO A 383 8.67 -4.20 31.22
N PRO A 384 8.12 -4.84 32.28
CA PRO A 384 6.68 -4.91 32.47
C PRO A 384 6.01 -3.52 32.38
N PRO A 385 4.89 -3.40 31.65
CA PRO A 385 4.13 -2.17 31.64
C PRO A 385 3.54 -1.85 33.03
N PRO A 386 3.12 -0.59 33.28
CA PRO A 386 2.58 -0.21 34.57
C PRO A 386 1.34 -1.05 34.96
N GLY A 387 1.47 -1.86 36.01
CA GLY A 387 0.40 -2.73 36.51
C GLY A 387 0.57 -4.21 36.14
N SER A 388 1.47 -4.54 35.20
CA SER A 388 1.92 -5.90 34.90
C SER A 388 3.14 -6.28 35.72
N ILE A 389 3.38 -7.58 35.89
CA ILE A 389 4.60 -8.15 36.44
C ILE A 389 5.41 -8.91 35.39
N ASP A 390 4.79 -9.21 34.26
CA ASP A 390 5.40 -9.96 33.18
C ASP A 390 6.02 -8.99 32.17
N PRO A 391 7.26 -9.24 31.70
CA PRO A 391 7.89 -8.44 30.67
C PRO A 391 7.11 -8.53 29.34
N VAL A 392 7.24 -7.53 28.48
CA VAL A 392 6.85 -7.66 27.07
C VAL A 392 7.93 -8.46 26.38
N GLU A 393 7.57 -9.52 25.70
CA GLU A 393 8.49 -10.40 24.96
C GLU A 393 7.83 -10.77 23.64
N ALA A 394 8.55 -10.69 22.53
CA ALA A 394 8.04 -11.01 21.20
C ALA A 394 8.97 -11.95 20.46
N VAL A 395 8.39 -12.87 19.69
CA VAL A 395 9.12 -13.89 18.93
C VAL A 395 9.73 -13.28 17.65
N PRO A 396 10.95 -13.67 17.23
CA PRO A 396 11.55 -13.19 15.99
C PRO A 396 10.67 -13.53 14.77
N PRO A 397 10.32 -12.57 13.91
CA PRO A 397 9.29 -12.75 12.87
C PRO A 397 9.84 -13.26 11.52
N VAL A 398 10.53 -14.40 11.48
CA VAL A 398 11.29 -14.88 10.29
C VAL A 398 10.45 -14.93 9.02
N ARG A 399 9.24 -15.49 9.06
CA ARG A 399 8.38 -15.64 7.89
C ARG A 399 7.77 -14.30 7.46
N LEU A 400 7.38 -13.46 8.42
CA LEU A 400 6.88 -12.10 8.16
C LEU A 400 7.99 -11.22 7.58
N LYS A 401 9.20 -11.27 8.17
CA LYS A 401 10.38 -10.58 7.66
C LYS A 401 10.64 -10.88 6.19
N ALA A 402 10.55 -12.15 5.79
CA ALA A 402 10.79 -12.55 4.41
C ALA A 402 9.79 -11.90 3.42
N VAL A 403 8.56 -11.64 3.84
CA VAL A 403 7.58 -10.89 3.02
C VAL A 403 7.87 -9.39 3.06
N VAL A 404 8.21 -8.85 4.23
CA VAL A 404 8.55 -7.41 4.34
C VAL A 404 9.75 -7.07 3.48
N ASP A 405 10.83 -7.85 3.56
CA ASP A 405 12.07 -7.57 2.82
C ASP A 405 11.92 -7.74 1.31
N GLU A 406 10.99 -8.59 0.84
CA GLU A 406 10.72 -8.76 -0.60
C GLU A 406 10.11 -7.49 -1.22
N PHE A 407 9.21 -6.81 -0.50
CA PHE A 407 8.46 -5.66 -1.04
C PHE A 407 8.93 -4.31 -0.47
N THR A 408 9.36 -4.26 0.79
CA THR A 408 9.74 -3.00 1.45
C THR A 408 10.87 -3.25 2.46
N GLU A 409 12.06 -3.52 1.98
CA GLU A 409 13.22 -3.89 2.80
C GLU A 409 13.38 -2.98 4.04
N GLY A 410 13.54 -3.61 5.21
CA GLY A 410 13.80 -2.93 6.48
C GLY A 410 12.59 -2.15 7.06
N ASN A 411 11.37 -2.39 6.58
CA ASN A 411 10.16 -1.72 7.10
C ASN A 411 9.58 -2.46 8.32
N MET A 412 10.42 -2.67 9.32
CA MET A 412 10.11 -3.38 10.56
C MET A 412 10.37 -2.49 11.77
N PHE A 413 9.47 -2.56 12.75
CA PHE A 413 9.47 -1.76 13.96
C PHE A 413 9.24 -2.66 15.17
N SER A 414 9.86 -2.31 16.31
CA SER A 414 9.73 -3.10 17.53
C SER A 414 8.35 -2.98 18.16
N ILE A 415 7.73 -4.12 18.43
CA ILE A 415 6.50 -4.17 19.24
C ILE A 415 6.79 -3.97 20.73
N CYS A 416 8.04 -4.15 21.15
CA CYS A 416 8.49 -3.94 22.52
C CYS A 416 8.69 -2.46 22.90
N GLU A 417 8.49 -1.52 21.95
CA GLU A 417 8.56 -0.09 22.26
C GLU A 417 7.30 0.38 23.01
N PRO A 418 7.44 1.34 23.93
CA PRO A 418 6.32 1.82 24.74
C PRO A 418 5.30 2.65 23.93
N GLU A 419 5.64 3.10 22.74
CA GLU A 419 4.82 3.90 21.83
C GLU A 419 5.11 3.50 20.38
N TYR A 420 4.07 3.49 19.52
CA TYR A 420 4.20 3.16 18.09
C TYR A 420 4.11 4.40 17.20
N LYS A 421 4.19 5.59 17.78
CA LYS A 421 4.08 6.85 17.05
C LYS A 421 5.07 6.92 15.89
N ASP A 422 6.36 6.73 16.19
CA ASP A 422 7.44 6.84 15.19
C ASP A 422 7.31 5.77 14.10
N ALA A 423 6.89 4.55 14.46
CA ALA A 423 6.60 3.47 13.53
C ALA A 423 5.47 3.83 12.56
N LEU A 424 4.34 4.30 13.11
CA LEU A 424 3.16 4.68 12.33
C LEU A 424 3.44 5.88 11.43
N GLU A 425 4.18 6.89 11.91
CA GLU A 425 4.64 8.01 11.09
C GLU A 425 5.56 7.55 9.96
N ALA A 426 6.50 6.63 10.22
CA ALA A 426 7.41 6.10 9.22
C ALA A 426 6.66 5.34 8.11
N ILE A 427 5.68 4.50 8.50
CA ILE A 427 4.84 3.76 7.54
C ILE A 427 4.01 4.74 6.70
N ALA A 428 3.36 5.72 7.32
CA ALA A 428 2.57 6.73 6.62
C ALA A 428 3.43 7.59 5.67
N ASN A 429 4.67 7.93 6.05
CA ASN A 429 5.60 8.65 5.18
C ASN A 429 6.06 7.82 3.97
N LYS A 430 6.17 6.49 4.08
CA LYS A 430 6.40 5.63 2.90
C LYS A 430 5.21 5.66 1.94
N ILE A 431 3.98 5.68 2.47
CA ILE A 431 2.76 5.86 1.67
C ILE A 431 2.80 7.24 0.99
N ARG A 432 3.05 8.30 1.77
CA ARG A 432 3.18 9.67 1.26
C ARG A 432 4.20 9.78 0.13
N ALA A 433 5.35 9.10 0.25
CA ALA A 433 6.40 9.12 -0.77
C ALA A 433 5.97 8.51 -2.12
N GLN A 434 4.93 7.68 -2.14
CA GLN A 434 4.35 7.13 -3.37
C GLN A 434 3.16 7.95 -3.92
N ILE A 435 2.60 8.86 -3.11
CA ILE A 435 1.60 9.81 -3.58
C ILE A 435 2.35 10.86 -4.40
N GLN A 436 2.26 10.74 -5.72
CA GLN A 436 2.99 11.60 -6.64
C GLN A 436 2.11 12.74 -7.13
N PRO A 437 2.62 13.97 -7.15
CA PRO A 437 1.96 15.08 -7.81
C PRO A 437 1.91 14.86 -9.34
N ALA A 438 0.92 15.45 -9.99
CA ALA A 438 0.72 15.30 -11.43
C ALA A 438 1.67 16.18 -12.24
N CYS A 439 2.96 15.87 -12.23
CA CYS A 439 3.94 16.57 -13.02
C CYS A 439 3.70 16.38 -14.53
N TYR A 440 3.78 17.46 -15.29
CA TYR A 440 3.81 17.37 -16.74
C TYR A 440 5.24 17.09 -17.21
N THR A 441 5.49 15.89 -17.72
CA THR A 441 6.83 15.37 -18.00
C THR A 441 7.53 15.97 -19.23
N LYS A 442 6.92 16.98 -19.87
CA LYS A 442 7.49 17.71 -21.00
C LYS A 442 7.63 19.20 -20.65
N CYS A 443 8.60 19.85 -21.29
CA CYS A 443 8.80 21.28 -21.13
C CYS A 443 7.69 22.08 -21.82
N VAL A 444 6.90 22.80 -21.03
CA VAL A 444 5.76 23.58 -21.50
C VAL A 444 6.23 24.98 -21.92
N LYS A 445 5.58 25.50 -22.95
CA LYS A 445 5.84 26.83 -23.50
C LYS A 445 5.09 27.89 -22.71
N ASP A 446 5.81 28.96 -22.38
CA ASP A 446 5.19 30.21 -21.96
C ASP A 446 4.47 30.88 -23.16
N THR A 447 3.20 31.16 -23.00
CA THR A 447 2.35 31.73 -24.05
C THR A 447 2.20 33.25 -23.95
N ASP A 448 2.54 33.87 -22.81
CA ASP A 448 2.59 35.33 -22.64
C ASP A 448 3.94 35.82 -22.09
N LEU A 449 4.88 36.04 -22.98
CA LEU A 449 6.22 36.58 -22.66
C LEU A 449 6.21 38.00 -22.09
N SER A 450 5.06 38.59 -21.82
CA SER A 450 4.96 39.93 -21.22
C SER A 450 4.94 39.90 -19.68
N THR A 451 4.77 38.73 -19.10
CA THR A 451 4.85 38.46 -17.66
C THR A 451 6.13 37.71 -17.32
N ASP A 452 6.49 37.68 -16.04
CA ASP A 452 7.64 36.89 -15.55
C ASP A 452 7.23 35.44 -15.15
N PHE A 453 5.95 35.07 -15.35
CA PHE A 453 5.39 33.80 -15.00
C PHE A 453 5.23 32.89 -16.23
N LEU A 454 5.24 31.60 -16.01
CA LEU A 454 4.88 30.62 -17.04
C LEU A 454 3.35 30.55 -17.18
N GLU A 455 2.82 30.94 -18.32
CA GLU A 455 1.40 30.87 -18.64
C GLU A 455 1.15 29.76 -19.67
N PRO A 456 0.85 28.53 -19.21
CA PRO A 456 0.69 27.38 -20.09
C PRO A 456 -0.65 27.41 -20.84
N GLU A 457 -0.65 26.99 -22.10
CA GLU A 457 -1.88 26.70 -22.84
C GLU A 457 -2.09 25.19 -22.86
N CYS A 458 -2.99 24.69 -22.02
CA CYS A 458 -3.27 23.28 -21.82
C CYS A 458 -4.76 22.94 -22.01
N ALA A 459 -5.02 21.70 -22.38
CA ALA A 459 -6.33 21.09 -22.31
C ALA A 459 -6.22 19.82 -21.48
N VAL A 460 -7.04 19.71 -20.44
CA VAL A 460 -7.08 18.54 -19.54
C VAL A 460 -8.35 17.76 -19.81
N GLU A 461 -8.23 16.45 -19.96
CA GLU A 461 -9.33 15.55 -20.28
C GLU A 461 -9.34 14.35 -19.33
N GLU A 462 -10.52 13.94 -18.93
CA GLU A 462 -10.80 12.74 -18.16
C GLU A 462 -11.34 11.65 -19.08
N ASP A 463 -10.83 10.43 -18.93
CA ASP A 463 -11.19 9.25 -19.71
C ASP A 463 -11.75 8.16 -18.78
N PRO A 464 -13.06 8.17 -18.48
CA PRO A 464 -13.68 7.16 -17.62
C PRO A 464 -13.68 5.79 -18.30
N PRO A 465 -13.51 4.69 -17.54
CA PRO A 465 -13.44 3.34 -18.09
C PRO A 465 -14.75 2.95 -18.80
N GLY A 466 -14.62 2.34 -19.97
CA GLY A 466 -15.78 1.88 -20.76
C GLY A 466 -16.58 2.97 -21.47
N ASN A 467 -16.10 4.20 -21.48
CA ASN A 467 -16.68 5.31 -22.22
C ASN A 467 -15.71 5.75 -23.33
N ASP A 468 -16.13 5.70 -24.61
CA ASP A 468 -15.28 6.13 -25.73
C ASP A 468 -15.14 7.66 -25.86
N ASN A 469 -15.75 8.44 -24.96
CA ASN A 469 -15.73 9.90 -25.00
C ASN A 469 -14.97 10.47 -23.79
N LYS A 470 -13.79 11.02 -24.05
CA LYS A 470 -13.07 11.84 -23.08
C LYS A 470 -13.92 13.07 -22.70
N VAL A 471 -13.89 13.42 -21.45
CA VAL A 471 -14.59 14.58 -20.88
C VAL A 471 -13.55 15.65 -20.58
N ARG A 472 -13.74 16.84 -21.15
CA ARG A 472 -12.86 17.98 -20.89
C ARG A 472 -13.12 18.51 -19.48
N ILE A 473 -12.03 18.67 -18.70
CA ILE A 473 -12.04 19.32 -17.39
C ILE A 473 -11.81 20.82 -17.59
N GLU A 474 -12.57 21.65 -16.89
CA GLU A 474 -12.40 23.11 -16.90
C GLU A 474 -11.33 23.54 -15.88
N GLU A 475 -10.68 24.65 -16.16
CA GLU A 475 -9.75 25.26 -15.20
C GLU A 475 -10.52 25.77 -13.97
N CYS A 476 -9.92 25.63 -12.78
CA CYS A 476 -10.49 26.08 -11.50
C CYS A 476 -10.66 27.60 -11.47
N ALA A 477 -11.50 28.08 -10.58
CA ALA A 477 -11.84 29.50 -10.48
C ALA A 477 -10.59 30.36 -10.17
N LYS A 478 -10.45 31.47 -10.91
CA LYS A 478 -9.42 32.49 -10.69
C LYS A 478 -10.06 33.82 -10.34
N ASP A 479 -9.38 34.63 -9.57
CA ASP A 479 -9.75 36.00 -9.29
C ASP A 479 -9.46 36.93 -10.50
N ALA A 480 -9.74 38.24 -10.34
CA ALA A 480 -9.50 39.23 -11.40
C ALA A 480 -7.99 39.44 -11.68
N GLY A 481 -7.10 38.99 -10.84
CA GLY A 481 -5.65 39.02 -10.98
C GLY A 481 -5.07 37.74 -11.62
N GLY A 482 -5.90 36.74 -11.89
CA GLY A 482 -5.46 35.46 -12.45
C GLY A 482 -5.00 34.43 -11.41
N VAL A 483 -5.12 34.73 -10.13
CA VAL A 483 -4.73 33.86 -9.01
C VAL A 483 -5.88 32.88 -8.70
N TYR A 484 -5.56 31.61 -8.49
CA TYR A 484 -6.56 30.60 -8.12
C TYR A 484 -7.24 30.95 -6.79
N ILE A 485 -8.53 30.70 -6.72
CA ILE A 485 -9.35 30.89 -5.52
C ILE A 485 -9.43 29.54 -4.80
N LEU A 486 -9.11 29.55 -3.49
CA LEU A 486 -9.34 28.40 -2.63
C LEU A 486 -10.76 28.43 -2.05
N ASP A 487 -11.40 27.28 -1.98
CA ASP A 487 -12.67 27.09 -1.29
C ASP A 487 -12.42 27.21 0.24
N PRO A 488 -13.11 28.11 0.96
CA PRO A 488 -12.85 28.33 2.38
C PRO A 488 -13.31 27.19 3.30
N GLU A 489 -14.08 26.23 2.79
CA GLU A 489 -14.56 25.07 3.57
C GLU A 489 -13.66 23.86 3.40
N THR A 490 -13.11 23.64 2.19
CA THR A 490 -12.28 22.48 1.86
C THR A 490 -10.80 22.81 1.76
N ASN A 491 -10.45 24.07 1.57
CA ASN A 491 -9.10 24.57 1.23
C ASN A 491 -8.57 24.08 -0.13
N ASP A 492 -9.42 23.44 -0.94
CA ASP A 492 -9.13 23.04 -2.32
C ASP A 492 -9.34 24.19 -3.30
N TYR A 493 -8.89 24.02 -4.55
CA TYR A 493 -9.19 24.99 -5.61
C TYR A 493 -10.69 25.04 -5.89
N ALA A 494 -11.24 26.25 -5.89
CA ALA A 494 -12.67 26.47 -6.05
C ALA A 494 -13.16 26.11 -7.47
N MET A 495 -14.34 25.49 -7.56
CA MET A 495 -14.97 25.19 -8.85
C MET A 495 -15.32 26.46 -9.63
N PRO A 496 -15.16 26.47 -10.97
CA PRO A 496 -15.41 27.66 -11.78
C PRO A 496 -16.91 28.01 -11.89
N ALA A 497 -17.81 27.03 -11.66
CA ALA A 497 -19.26 27.22 -11.67
C ALA A 497 -19.98 26.19 -10.79
N ASP A 498 -21.24 26.46 -10.44
CA ASP A 498 -22.05 25.61 -9.55
C ASP A 498 -22.36 24.21 -10.13
N ASP A 499 -22.35 24.07 -11.44
CA ASP A 499 -22.62 22.83 -12.17
C ASP A 499 -21.36 22.06 -12.57
N VAL A 500 -20.17 22.56 -12.20
CA VAL A 500 -18.89 21.91 -12.42
C VAL A 500 -18.50 21.15 -11.14
N ASN A 501 -18.16 19.85 -11.29
CA ASN A 501 -17.81 18.98 -10.18
C ASN A 501 -16.33 18.59 -10.15
N VAL A 502 -15.59 18.92 -11.20
CA VAL A 502 -14.15 18.69 -11.31
C VAL A 502 -13.50 19.85 -12.05
N CYS A 503 -12.39 20.35 -11.56
CA CYS A 503 -11.59 21.35 -12.24
C CYS A 503 -10.10 21.05 -12.07
N TYR A 504 -9.24 21.70 -12.87
CA TYR A 504 -7.78 21.61 -12.71
C TYR A 504 -7.18 22.98 -12.41
N ALA A 505 -6.13 22.97 -11.60
CA ALA A 505 -5.22 24.10 -11.43
C ALA A 505 -3.84 23.73 -11.98
N THR A 506 -3.05 24.73 -12.35
CA THR A 506 -1.67 24.59 -12.82
C THR A 506 -0.72 25.25 -11.83
N LEU A 507 0.29 24.50 -11.39
CA LEU A 507 1.40 25.01 -10.58
C LEU A 507 2.61 25.16 -11.50
N THR A 508 3.22 26.34 -11.52
CA THR A 508 4.19 26.72 -12.56
C THR A 508 5.53 27.22 -12.05
N ASP A 509 5.59 27.70 -10.82
CA ASP A 509 6.81 28.26 -10.24
C ASP A 509 7.54 27.22 -9.38
N ASP A 510 8.86 27.39 -9.26
CA ASP A 510 9.69 26.63 -8.33
C ASP A 510 9.43 27.16 -6.90
N PRO A 511 9.13 26.31 -5.90
CA PRO A 511 8.87 26.72 -4.52
C PRO A 511 10.03 27.49 -3.88
N ASP A 512 11.27 27.28 -4.35
CA ASP A 512 12.46 27.99 -3.87
C ASP A 512 12.67 29.36 -4.54
N ALA A 513 11.96 29.63 -5.64
CA ALA A 513 12.18 30.82 -6.48
C ALA A 513 10.93 31.66 -6.69
N THR A 514 9.95 31.60 -5.81
CA THR A 514 8.62 32.23 -5.87
C THR A 514 8.60 33.54 -6.65
N GLN A 515 7.99 33.52 -7.82
CA GLN A 515 7.88 34.69 -8.71
C GLN A 515 6.44 35.18 -8.85
N THR A 516 5.47 34.35 -8.46
CA THR A 516 4.06 34.73 -8.46
C THR A 516 3.69 35.57 -7.24
N ALA A 517 2.55 36.24 -7.32
CA ALA A 517 1.96 36.94 -6.19
C ALA A 517 1.28 35.99 -5.20
N SER A 518 1.13 34.72 -5.56
CA SER A 518 0.47 33.66 -4.76
C SER A 518 1.35 32.41 -4.71
N THR A 519 1.61 31.92 -3.51
CA THR A 519 2.32 30.64 -3.29
C THR A 519 1.42 29.42 -3.50
N THR A 520 0.12 29.62 -3.78
CA THR A 520 -0.82 28.50 -4.02
C THR A 520 -0.71 27.89 -5.41
N ASP A 521 0.02 28.54 -6.32
CA ASP A 521 0.29 28.06 -7.67
C ASP A 521 1.78 27.71 -7.89
N ASP A 522 2.55 27.57 -6.82
CA ASP A 522 3.96 27.18 -6.86
C ASP A 522 4.10 25.66 -7.11
N LEU A 523 5.06 25.32 -7.97
CA LEU A 523 5.41 23.94 -8.31
C LEU A 523 5.92 23.17 -7.08
N SER A 524 5.54 21.90 -6.93
CA SER A 524 6.04 21.06 -5.84
C SER A 524 7.55 20.80 -5.94
N GLU A 525 8.20 20.57 -4.78
CA GLU A 525 9.62 20.18 -4.75
C GLU A 525 9.88 18.90 -5.56
N TYR A 526 8.90 18.01 -5.62
CA TYR A 526 8.98 16.76 -6.40
C TYR A 526 9.13 17.09 -7.89
N CYS A 527 8.20 17.82 -8.50
CA CYS A 527 8.26 18.17 -9.91
C CYS A 527 9.49 19.04 -10.25
N ALA A 528 9.85 19.97 -9.36
CA ALA A 528 11.03 20.80 -9.51
C ALA A 528 12.34 20.00 -9.52
N SER A 529 12.44 18.93 -8.72
CA SER A 529 13.62 18.06 -8.66
C SER A 529 13.93 17.34 -9.98
N PHE A 530 12.90 17.08 -10.80
CA PHE A 530 13.03 16.53 -12.16
C PHE A 530 13.16 17.60 -13.26
N SER A 531 13.26 18.90 -12.87
CA SER A 531 13.30 20.04 -13.80
C SER A 531 12.04 20.19 -14.65
N TYR A 532 10.91 19.62 -14.24
CA TYR A 532 9.61 19.88 -14.86
C TYR A 532 9.20 21.32 -14.54
N ASN A 533 8.46 21.95 -15.43
CA ASN A 533 8.04 23.35 -15.28
C ASN A 533 6.51 23.51 -15.16
N LEU A 534 5.80 22.40 -15.05
CA LEU A 534 4.35 22.39 -14.90
C LEU A 534 3.90 21.17 -14.08
N GLU A 535 2.99 21.44 -13.17
CA GLU A 535 2.27 20.43 -12.39
C GLU A 535 0.77 20.72 -12.47
N PHE A 536 -0.06 19.68 -12.37
CA PHE A 536 -1.51 19.82 -12.33
C PHE A 536 -2.05 19.42 -10.96
N VAL A 537 -3.02 20.14 -10.46
CA VAL A 537 -3.85 19.72 -9.33
C VAL A 537 -5.27 19.55 -9.84
N ILE A 538 -5.87 18.40 -9.56
CA ILE A 538 -7.25 18.10 -9.92
C ILE A 538 -8.09 18.19 -8.65
N SER A 539 -8.97 19.19 -8.60
CA SER A 539 -9.91 19.39 -7.51
C SER A 539 -11.29 18.86 -7.87
N ARG A 540 -11.94 18.18 -6.93
CA ARG A 540 -13.28 17.61 -7.09
C ARG A 540 -14.20 18.09 -5.99
N ARG A 541 -15.47 18.25 -6.33
CA ARG A 541 -16.48 18.54 -5.32
C ARG A 541 -16.66 17.32 -4.40
N PRO A 542 -16.75 17.49 -3.08
CA PRO A 542 -17.03 16.40 -2.16
C PRO A 542 -18.27 15.58 -2.59
N GLY A 543 -18.10 14.27 -2.72
CA GLY A 543 -19.15 13.35 -3.17
C GLY A 543 -19.26 13.15 -4.68
N TYR A 544 -18.29 13.63 -5.46
CA TYR A 544 -18.17 13.38 -6.91
C TYR A 544 -16.79 12.77 -7.25
N PRO A 545 -16.42 11.62 -6.66
CA PRO A 545 -15.15 10.97 -6.96
C PRO A 545 -15.08 10.55 -8.43
N ALA A 546 -13.87 10.40 -8.94
CA ALA A 546 -13.66 9.77 -10.25
C ALA A 546 -14.18 8.33 -10.25
N GLU A 547 -14.69 7.85 -11.37
CA GLU A 547 -14.95 6.40 -11.53
C GLU A 547 -13.61 5.65 -11.50
N GLY A 548 -13.57 4.51 -10.80
CA GLY A 548 -12.34 3.70 -10.70
C GLY A 548 -11.82 3.28 -12.06
N GLY A 549 -10.53 3.48 -12.27
CA GLY A 549 -9.87 3.28 -13.57
C GLY A 549 -10.01 4.46 -14.53
N THR A 550 -10.53 5.61 -14.09
CA THR A 550 -10.49 6.86 -14.85
C THR A 550 -9.05 7.33 -14.99
N SER A 551 -8.63 7.62 -16.22
CA SER A 551 -7.35 8.28 -16.48
C SER A 551 -7.55 9.76 -16.80
N ILE A 552 -6.55 10.57 -16.45
CA ILE A 552 -6.52 12.00 -16.76
C ILE A 552 -5.32 12.24 -17.67
N SER A 553 -5.54 13.00 -18.75
CA SER A 553 -4.48 13.40 -19.65
C SER A 553 -4.49 14.92 -19.85
N ALA A 554 -3.30 15.47 -20.05
CA ALA A 554 -3.14 16.87 -20.39
C ALA A 554 -2.38 17.01 -21.71
N THR A 555 -2.89 17.90 -22.56
CA THR A 555 -2.24 18.27 -23.81
C THR A 555 -1.85 19.74 -23.73
N CYS A 556 -0.54 20.02 -23.69
CA CYS A 556 -0.01 21.39 -23.59
C CYS A 556 0.82 21.79 -24.80
N SER A 557 0.93 23.10 -25.02
CA SER A 557 1.87 23.67 -26.00
C SER A 557 3.30 23.55 -25.47
N LEU A 558 4.19 22.88 -26.23
CA LEU A 558 5.57 22.62 -25.83
C LEU A 558 6.53 23.74 -26.19
N ALA A 559 7.58 23.90 -25.38
CA ALA A 559 8.65 24.86 -25.63
C ALA A 559 9.38 24.55 -26.93
N ASP A 560 9.68 25.59 -27.70
CA ASP A 560 10.41 25.47 -28.99
C ASP A 560 11.86 24.99 -28.78
N PHE A 561 12.44 25.23 -27.60
CA PHE A 561 13.81 24.88 -27.23
C PHE A 561 13.83 24.34 -25.78
N PRO A 562 13.37 23.10 -25.58
CA PRO A 562 13.24 22.54 -24.22
C PRO A 562 14.55 22.49 -23.43
N GLU A 563 15.69 22.29 -24.11
CA GLU A 563 17.02 22.28 -23.51
C GLU A 563 17.45 23.65 -22.92
N VAL A 564 16.79 24.73 -23.33
CA VAL A 564 17.02 26.09 -22.84
C VAL A 564 16.00 26.47 -21.78
N THR A 565 14.75 26.10 -22.00
CA THR A 565 13.62 26.46 -21.13
C THR A 565 13.59 25.58 -19.88
N CYS A 566 13.84 24.28 -20.04
CA CYS A 566 13.86 23.30 -18.95
C CYS A 566 15.18 22.52 -19.00
N PRO A 567 16.29 23.10 -18.54
CA PRO A 567 17.58 22.41 -18.56
C PRO A 567 17.54 21.21 -17.59
N GLY A 568 17.45 20.01 -18.13
CA GLY A 568 17.36 18.77 -17.35
C GLY A 568 16.23 17.85 -17.82
N ILE A 569 15.22 18.35 -18.52
CA ILE A 569 14.21 17.52 -19.16
C ILE A 569 14.78 16.93 -20.46
N GLY A 570 14.85 15.62 -20.49
CA GLY A 570 15.03 14.84 -21.70
C GLY A 570 16.42 14.87 -22.28
N GLY A 571 17.25 14.02 -21.76
CA GLY A 571 18.34 13.46 -22.49
C GLY A 571 17.92 12.23 -23.27
#